data_6e19cfec04b66ada2664ca2011975672
#
_entry.id   6e19cfec04b66ada2664ca2011975672
#
_cell.length_a   1.000
_cell.length_b   1.000
_cell.length_c   1.000
_cell.angle_alpha   90.00
_cell.angle_beta   90.00
_cell.angle_gamma   90.00
#
_symmetry.space_group_name_H-M   'P 1'
#
loop_
_entity.id
_entity.type
_entity.pdbx_description
1 polymer ?
#
loop_
_entity_poly.entity_id
_entity_poly.type
_entity_poly.pdbx_seq_one_letter_code
_entity_poly.pdbx_strand_id
1 'polypeptide(L)'
;MNAMSRIAIELAAPDIDAHRRSSTGVDFVHTFESGRPGPHVMVNAITHGNEICGAIVVDRLLRMGIRPIRGTLTLSFANIEAFSRFDPKRPYATRFIDEDFNRVWNAPTLDGQRDSTELRRARALRP
;
A
#
# COMPACT_ATOMS: atom_id res chain seq x y z
N MET A 1 35.41 2.51 -13.00
CA MET A 1 34.11 2.57 -12.29
C MET A 1 33.02 2.39 -13.31
N ASN A 2 32.32 1.28 -13.27
CA ASN A 2 31.14 1.10 -14.09
C ASN A 2 30.05 2.05 -13.55
N ALA A 3 29.75 3.08 -14.31
CA ALA A 3 28.49 3.79 -14.13
C ALA A 3 27.38 2.76 -14.40
N MET A 4 26.78 2.22 -13.34
CA MET A 4 25.52 1.50 -13.49
C MET A 4 24.59 2.45 -14.25
N SER A 5 24.23 2.09 -15.48
CA SER A 5 23.26 2.85 -16.22
C SER A 5 22.00 2.88 -15.35
N ARG A 6 21.66 4.04 -14.83
CA ARG A 6 20.42 4.22 -14.07
C ARG A 6 19.28 3.99 -15.05
N ILE A 7 18.57 2.89 -14.88
CA ILE A 7 17.34 2.66 -15.62
C ILE A 7 16.37 3.76 -15.21
N ALA A 8 15.95 4.54 -16.19
CA ALA A 8 14.97 5.60 -15.95
C ALA A 8 13.61 5.01 -15.60
N ILE A 9 12.94 5.60 -14.63
CA ILE A 9 11.55 5.26 -14.33
C ILE A 9 10.67 6.04 -15.31
N GLU A 10 10.01 5.31 -16.21
CA GLU A 10 9.19 5.88 -17.27
C GLU A 10 7.72 6.05 -16.87
N LEU A 11 7.27 5.32 -15.84
CA LEU A 11 5.90 5.41 -15.34
C LEU A 11 5.78 6.52 -14.29
N ALA A 12 4.66 7.22 -14.31
CA ALA A 12 4.31 8.18 -13.29
C ALA A 12 3.58 7.51 -12.14
N ALA A 13 3.90 7.90 -10.91
CA ALA A 13 3.13 7.49 -9.75
C ALA A 13 1.71 8.08 -9.83
N PRO A 14 0.65 7.30 -9.59
CA PRO A 14 -0.71 7.80 -9.64
C PRO A 14 -1.02 8.70 -8.44
N ASP A 15 -1.93 9.64 -8.62
CA ASP A 15 -2.55 10.34 -7.51
C ASP A 15 -3.63 9.43 -6.90
N ILE A 16 -3.42 9.00 -5.66
CA ILE A 16 -4.33 8.10 -4.95
C ILE A 16 -5.22 8.80 -3.93
N ASP A 17 -5.16 10.11 -3.81
CA ASP A 17 -5.90 10.87 -2.78
C ASP A 17 -7.41 10.68 -2.88
N ALA A 18 -7.94 10.44 -4.07
CA ALA A 18 -9.36 10.13 -4.26
C ALA A 18 -9.79 8.84 -3.54
N HIS A 19 -8.86 7.95 -3.21
CA HIS A 19 -9.12 6.67 -2.54
C HIS A 19 -8.91 6.72 -1.03
N ARG A 20 -8.63 7.88 -0.46
CA ARG A 20 -8.37 8.01 0.98
C ARG A 20 -9.53 7.52 1.82
N ARG A 21 -10.72 8.01 1.58
CA ARG A 21 -11.91 7.66 2.37
C ARG A 21 -12.47 6.32 1.94
N SER A 22 -12.79 5.49 2.93
CA SER A 22 -13.38 4.17 2.70
C SER A 22 -14.43 3.84 3.76
N SER A 23 -15.22 2.81 3.50
CA SER A 23 -16.21 2.29 4.45
C SER A 23 -15.59 1.52 5.62
N THR A 24 -14.31 1.17 5.55
CA THR A 24 -13.63 0.41 6.61
C THR A 24 -13.26 1.26 7.83
N GLY A 25 -13.24 2.59 7.69
CA GLY A 25 -12.73 3.51 8.71
C GLY A 25 -11.20 3.62 8.73
N VAL A 26 -10.49 2.83 7.92
CA VAL A 26 -9.04 2.90 7.76
C VAL A 26 -8.75 3.53 6.41
N ASP A 27 -8.04 4.66 6.40
CA ASP A 27 -7.70 5.36 5.17
C ASP A 27 -7.01 4.44 4.16
N PHE A 28 -7.40 4.54 2.90
CA PHE A 28 -6.84 3.79 1.77
C PHE A 28 -7.03 2.28 1.85
N VAL A 29 -8.02 1.80 2.60
CA VAL A 29 -8.40 0.39 2.68
C VAL A 29 -9.87 0.24 2.30
N HIS A 30 -10.13 -0.42 1.18
CA HIS A 30 -11.48 -0.61 0.64
C HIS A 30 -11.85 -2.08 0.67
N THR A 31 -12.96 -2.41 1.32
CA THR A 31 -13.49 -3.77 1.38
C THR A 31 -14.85 -3.83 0.72
N PHE A 32 -15.02 -4.78 -0.19
CA PHE A 32 -16.23 -5.02 -0.96
C PHE A 32 -16.74 -6.42 -0.69
N GLU A 33 -17.95 -6.54 -0.19
CA GLU A 33 -18.61 -7.81 0.07
C GLU A 33 -19.59 -8.12 -1.06
N SER A 34 -19.57 -9.37 -1.54
CA SER A 34 -20.50 -9.82 -2.58
C SER A 34 -21.88 -10.19 -2.03
N GLY A 35 -22.02 -10.40 -0.72
CA GLY A 35 -23.21 -10.98 -0.11
C GLY A 35 -23.36 -12.48 -0.32
N ARG A 36 -22.38 -13.15 -0.94
CA ARG A 36 -22.34 -14.59 -1.18
C ARG A 36 -21.15 -15.22 -0.48
N PRO A 37 -21.27 -16.44 0.07
CA PRO A 37 -20.13 -17.15 0.67
C PRO A 37 -18.98 -17.34 -0.33
N GLY A 38 -17.76 -17.17 0.18
CA GLY A 38 -16.55 -17.34 -0.62
C GLY A 38 -15.32 -16.82 0.11
N PRO A 39 -14.15 -16.89 -0.52
CA PRO A 39 -12.91 -16.46 0.10
C PRO A 39 -12.87 -14.94 0.30
N HIS A 40 -12.06 -14.51 1.28
CA HIS A 40 -11.63 -13.12 1.38
C HIS A 40 -10.27 -12.99 0.68
N VAL A 41 -10.22 -12.20 -0.37
CA VAL A 41 -9.00 -11.90 -1.12
C VAL A 41 -8.58 -10.46 -0.84
N MET A 42 -7.31 -10.27 -0.55
CA MET A 42 -6.72 -8.94 -0.37
C MET A 42 -5.65 -8.70 -1.43
N VAL A 43 -5.74 -7.55 -2.10
CA VAL A 43 -4.69 -7.03 -2.97
C VAL A 43 -4.14 -5.76 -2.32
N ASN A 44 -2.90 -5.84 -1.88
CA ASN A 44 -2.23 -4.75 -1.19
C ASN A 44 -1.10 -4.18 -2.06
N ALA A 45 -1.04 -2.86 -2.16
CA ALA A 45 -0.03 -2.15 -2.92
C ALA A 45 0.86 -1.31 -2.01
N ILE A 46 2.02 -0.93 -2.53
CA ILE A 46 2.99 -0.04 -1.88
C ILE A 46 3.41 -0.49 -0.47
N THR A 47 3.80 -1.73 -0.32
CA THR A 47 4.53 -2.17 0.89
C THR A 47 5.75 -1.28 1.12
N HIS A 48 6.41 -0.90 0.03
CA HIS A 48 7.43 0.15 0.02
C HIS A 48 6.97 1.31 -0.87
N GLY A 49 7.37 2.51 -0.50
CA GLY A 49 6.93 3.74 -1.16
C GLY A 49 7.35 3.90 -2.63
N ASN A 50 8.32 3.11 -3.08
CA ASN A 50 8.82 3.11 -4.45
C ASN A 50 8.19 2.04 -5.35
N GLU A 51 7.29 1.23 -4.84
CA GLU A 51 6.63 0.16 -5.61
C GLU A 51 5.40 0.71 -6.34
N ILE A 52 5.61 1.67 -7.24
CA ILE A 52 4.53 2.39 -7.91
C ILE A 52 3.68 1.53 -8.85
N CYS A 53 4.21 0.41 -9.35
CA CYS A 53 3.44 -0.51 -10.21
C CYS A 53 2.19 -1.05 -9.49
N GLY A 54 2.32 -1.42 -8.23
CA GLY A 54 1.18 -1.85 -7.41
C GLY A 54 0.16 -0.73 -7.21
N ALA A 55 0.63 0.49 -6.95
CA ALA A 55 -0.23 1.67 -6.83
C ALA A 55 -1.04 1.91 -8.12
N ILE A 56 -0.41 1.81 -9.28
CA ILE A 56 -1.07 1.96 -10.58
C ILE A 56 -2.18 0.92 -10.74
N VAL A 57 -1.89 -0.34 -10.40
CA VAL A 57 -2.85 -1.44 -10.55
C VAL A 57 -4.05 -1.25 -9.61
N VAL A 58 -3.81 -1.00 -8.33
CA VAL A 58 -4.90 -0.85 -7.34
C VAL A 58 -5.72 0.41 -7.62
N ASP A 59 -5.08 1.52 -7.99
CA ASP A 59 -5.78 2.73 -8.45
C ASP A 59 -6.74 2.41 -9.62
N ARG A 60 -6.24 1.67 -10.61
CA ARG A 60 -7.05 1.29 -11.77
C ARG A 60 -8.23 0.38 -11.39
N LEU A 61 -8.00 -0.63 -10.54
CA LEU A 61 -9.06 -1.52 -10.08
C LEU A 61 -10.17 -0.77 -9.35
N LEU A 62 -9.81 0.17 -8.49
CA LEU A 62 -10.76 1.02 -7.78
C LEU A 62 -11.56 1.92 -8.74
N ARG A 63 -10.89 2.54 -9.71
CA ARG A 63 -11.55 3.39 -10.73
C ARG A 63 -12.48 2.60 -11.64
N MET A 64 -12.15 1.37 -11.96
CA MET A 64 -13.00 0.46 -12.73
C MET A 64 -14.23 -0.01 -11.96
N GLY A 65 -14.27 0.20 -10.65
CA GLY A 65 -15.37 -0.25 -9.80
C GLY A 65 -15.48 -1.77 -9.70
N ILE A 66 -14.35 -2.47 -9.69
CA ILE A 66 -14.33 -3.93 -9.59
C ILE A 66 -14.99 -4.40 -8.30
N ARG A 67 -15.73 -5.51 -8.39
CA ARG A 67 -16.46 -6.10 -7.26
C ARG A 67 -16.33 -7.61 -7.28
N PRO A 68 -16.30 -8.28 -6.11
CA PRO A 68 -16.26 -9.73 -6.06
C PRO A 68 -17.61 -10.35 -6.48
N ILE A 69 -17.56 -11.45 -7.19
CA ILE A 69 -18.74 -12.24 -7.55
C ILE A 69 -19.23 -13.05 -6.35
N ARG A 70 -18.29 -13.53 -5.52
CA ARG A 70 -18.53 -14.21 -4.25
C ARG A 70 -17.43 -13.87 -3.26
N GLY A 71 -17.69 -14.04 -1.96
CA GLY A 71 -16.74 -13.71 -0.91
C GLY A 71 -16.53 -12.20 -0.80
N THR A 72 -15.31 -11.83 -0.42
CA THR A 72 -14.94 -10.45 -0.08
C THR A 72 -13.65 -10.07 -0.79
N LEU A 73 -13.56 -8.85 -1.28
CA LEU A 73 -12.34 -8.27 -1.87
C LEU A 73 -11.92 -7.05 -1.07
N THR A 74 -10.68 -7.05 -0.61
CA THR A 74 -10.04 -5.85 -0.04
C THR A 74 -8.96 -5.33 -0.98
N LEU A 75 -9.03 -4.05 -1.32
CA LEU A 75 -8.02 -3.33 -2.08
C LEU A 75 -7.41 -2.28 -1.15
N SER A 76 -6.09 -2.26 -1.02
CA SER A 76 -5.42 -1.38 -0.07
C SER A 76 -4.10 -0.83 -0.57
N PHE A 77 -3.75 0.33 -0.01
CA PHE A 77 -2.43 0.95 -0.15
C PHE A 77 -1.78 0.97 1.23
N ALA A 78 -0.61 0.36 1.36
CA ALA A 78 0.02 0.16 2.67
C ALA A 78 0.81 1.37 3.15
N ASN A 79 2.02 1.58 2.65
CA ASN A 79 2.94 2.62 3.14
C ASN A 79 2.73 3.95 2.43
N ILE A 80 1.66 4.64 2.78
CA ILE A 80 1.20 5.87 2.14
C ILE A 80 2.19 7.01 2.33
N GLU A 81 2.76 7.16 3.52
CA GLU A 81 3.71 8.23 3.81
C GLU A 81 4.96 8.12 2.93
N ALA A 82 5.53 6.92 2.80
CA ALA A 82 6.67 6.70 1.94
C ALA A 82 6.31 6.94 0.47
N PHE A 83 5.15 6.47 0.04
CA PHE A 83 4.66 6.69 -1.33
C PHE A 83 4.45 8.18 -1.64
N SER A 84 3.96 8.97 -0.69
CA SER A 84 3.74 10.42 -0.87
C SER A 84 5.03 11.20 -1.15
N ARG A 85 6.17 10.62 -0.81
CA ARG A 85 7.50 11.22 -1.01
C ARG A 85 8.24 10.62 -2.20
N PHE A 86 7.57 9.81 -3.02
CA PHE A 86 8.22 9.14 -4.15
C PHE A 86 8.89 10.15 -5.09
N ASP A 87 10.17 9.90 -5.37
CA ASP A 87 10.99 10.69 -6.28
C ASP A 87 11.61 9.78 -7.33
N PRO A 88 11.20 9.87 -8.60
CA PRO A 88 11.72 9.01 -9.67
C PRO A 88 13.22 9.19 -9.92
N LYS A 89 13.80 10.31 -9.48
CA LYS A 89 15.24 10.55 -9.56
C LYS A 89 16.03 9.85 -8.47
N ARG A 90 15.39 9.56 -7.34
CA ARG A 90 15.96 8.89 -6.16
C ARG A 90 15.01 7.84 -5.61
N PRO A 91 14.63 6.83 -6.40
CA PRO A 91 13.54 5.92 -6.05
C PRO A 91 13.79 5.13 -4.75
N TYR A 92 15.03 4.83 -4.44
CA TYR A 92 15.35 4.08 -3.22
C TYR A 92 15.30 4.94 -1.95
N ALA A 93 15.38 6.26 -2.06
CA ALA A 93 15.28 7.16 -0.92
C ALA A 93 13.88 7.19 -0.29
N THR A 94 12.88 6.76 -1.02
CA THR A 94 11.47 6.75 -0.61
C THR A 94 10.91 5.35 -0.38
N ARG A 95 11.80 4.38 -0.21
CA ARG A 95 11.40 3.00 0.06
C ARG A 95 10.63 2.88 1.37
N PHE A 96 11.07 3.55 2.42
CA PHE A 96 10.37 3.68 3.71
C PHE A 96 10.75 5.01 4.37
N ILE A 97 10.05 5.37 5.43
CA ILE A 97 10.32 6.59 6.21
C ILE A 97 11.29 6.29 7.35
N ASP A 98 10.89 5.45 8.29
CA ASP A 98 11.66 5.13 9.49
C ASP A 98 12.25 3.71 9.45
N GLU A 99 11.51 2.75 8.94
CA GLU A 99 11.91 1.34 8.91
C GLU A 99 11.17 0.57 7.82
N ASP A 100 11.72 -0.58 7.43
CA ASP A 100 11.12 -1.44 6.41
C ASP A 100 9.76 -1.97 6.86
N PHE A 101 8.71 -1.56 6.16
CA PHE A 101 7.33 -1.95 6.42
C PHE A 101 7.11 -3.46 6.40
N ASN A 102 7.92 -4.19 5.65
CA ASN A 102 7.83 -5.64 5.55
C ASN A 102 8.55 -6.39 6.68
N ARG A 103 9.05 -5.68 7.71
CA ARG A 103 9.75 -6.26 8.86
C ARG A 103 9.02 -6.04 10.19
N VAL A 104 7.86 -5.39 10.16
CA VAL A 104 7.14 -5.01 11.39
C VAL A 104 5.99 -5.96 11.74
N TRP A 105 5.70 -6.93 10.89
CA TRP A 105 4.50 -7.79 10.97
C TRP A 105 4.67 -9.01 11.90
N ASN A 106 5.12 -8.78 13.11
CA ASN A 106 5.15 -9.80 14.15
C ASN A 106 4.53 -9.27 15.45
N ALA A 107 3.95 -10.15 16.23
CA ALA A 107 3.22 -9.76 17.43
C ALA A 107 4.08 -8.95 18.42
N PRO A 108 5.31 -9.35 18.77
CA PRO A 108 6.13 -8.56 19.71
C PRO A 108 6.38 -7.12 19.22
N THR A 109 6.55 -6.90 17.94
CA THR A 109 6.77 -5.58 17.37
C THR A 109 5.47 -4.76 17.33
N LEU A 110 4.38 -5.35 16.86
CA LEU A 110 3.09 -4.67 16.75
C LEU A 110 2.48 -4.34 18.11
N ASP A 111 2.63 -5.22 19.09
CA ASP A 111 2.11 -5.05 20.46
C ASP A 111 3.09 -4.30 21.38
N GLY A 112 4.32 -4.11 20.94
CA GLY A 112 5.37 -3.43 21.71
C GLY A 112 5.16 -1.92 21.78
N GLN A 113 6.07 -1.27 22.54
CA GLN A 113 6.00 0.18 22.78
C GLN A 113 6.79 1.01 21.78
N ARG A 114 7.59 0.37 20.92
CA ARG A 114 8.35 1.06 19.87
C ARG A 114 7.40 1.77 18.92
N ASP A 115 7.77 2.94 18.46
CA ASP A 115 6.97 3.72 17.54
C ASP A 115 7.77 4.09 16.29
N SER A 116 7.09 4.10 15.15
CA SER A 116 7.59 4.57 13.87
C SER A 116 6.41 4.89 12.95
N THR A 117 6.67 5.59 11.87
CA THR A 117 5.66 5.85 10.84
C THR A 117 5.06 4.56 10.31
N GLU A 118 5.91 3.59 9.98
CA GLU A 118 5.48 2.28 9.47
C GLU A 118 4.73 1.47 10.52
N LEU A 119 5.15 1.49 11.77
CA LEU A 119 4.45 0.80 12.86
C LEU A 119 3.06 1.36 13.13
N ARG A 120 2.91 2.68 13.15
CA ARG A 120 1.58 3.30 13.29
C ARG A 120 0.64 2.85 12.17
N ARG A 121 1.14 2.82 10.95
CA ARG A 121 0.34 2.38 9.80
C ARG A 121 0.04 0.88 9.87
N ALA A 122 1.01 0.05 10.21
CA ALA A 122 0.82 -1.40 10.36
C ALA A 122 -0.22 -1.73 11.43
N ARG A 123 -0.17 -1.04 12.56
CA ARG A 123 -1.17 -1.18 13.63
C ARG A 123 -2.57 -0.78 13.18
N ALA A 124 -2.70 0.23 12.33
CA ALA A 124 -3.99 0.64 11.76
C ALA A 124 -4.53 -0.38 10.75
N LEU A 125 -3.65 -1.10 10.04
CA LEU A 125 -4.02 -2.11 9.04
C LEU A 125 -4.31 -3.48 9.66
N ARG A 126 -3.77 -3.75 10.84
CA ARG A 126 -3.97 -5.01 11.55
C ARG A 126 -5.43 -5.16 11.98
N PRO A 127 -6.06 -6.37 11.81
CA PRO A 127 -7.41 -6.65 12.31
C PRO A 127 -7.50 -6.56 13.84
#